data_0eaed1197406824a165c80b4f0a6709e
#
_entry.id   0eaed1197406824a165c80b4f0a6709e
#
_cell.length_a   1.000
_cell.length_b   1.000
_cell.length_c   1.000
_cell.angle_alpha   90.00
_cell.angle_beta   90.00
_cell.angle_gamma   90.00
#
_symmetry.space_group_name_H-M   'P 1'
#
loop_
_entity.id
_entity.type
_entity.pdbx_description
1 polymer ?
#
loop_
_entity_poly.entity_id
_entity_poly.type
_entity_poly.pdbx_seq_one_letter_code
_entity_poly.pdbx_strand_id
1 'polypeptide(L)'
;MMIELTSTPIILMVILGVAGMIIPVINVLRRERGSSTFYGAIAFGALLLALGFVIFQFYDDNLAPAAVFSEDVLADDGFGSFFAIAMLIVSIMTVAGSFNYMRKRSNPAIYFSLILLSSIGMVLIAFATDLVMLFVAWELMSIPTYILAGFNKKNPSSNEAAIKYFLFGALSSGIIIYGISLAYGITGSTNIGDVIYGFANLSPDMLPLGLLAIGMFIAGFGFKMGLVPFHMWLPDTYEGSPPTITALLAAGTKKAGFAAALRIIIMGAAALNLDWTLALGVIAIMTMTIGNVAAIMQKNLTRMLAYSSIGHAGYILIGISLAPFTGMGLQASLFHILNHAVMKGAAFIAVAGIVTTLAVTHMDKIKGLGRKMPITAFGLVISLLALAGVPPLNGFWSKLMLFGSAIDATSVVWWAPWLAIAGVLNSALSLAYYGWIIRK
;
A
#
# COMPACT_ATOMS: atom_id res chain seq x y z
N MET A 1 -30.49 9.00 4.11
CA MET A 1 -29.06 8.75 4.40
C MET A 1 -28.85 8.72 5.91
N MET A 2 -29.17 7.59 6.56
CA MET A 2 -28.76 7.37 7.97
C MET A 2 -27.43 6.62 7.90
N ILE A 3 -26.36 7.29 8.31
CA ILE A 3 -25.09 6.60 8.56
C ILE A 3 -25.35 5.71 9.77
N GLU A 4 -25.37 4.39 9.58
CA GLU A 4 -25.43 3.47 10.70
C GLU A 4 -24.15 3.64 11.52
N LEU A 5 -24.27 4.31 12.68
CA LEU A 5 -23.16 4.57 13.60
C LEU A 5 -22.47 3.27 14.09
N THR A 6 -23.06 2.12 13.79
CA THR A 6 -22.57 0.78 14.12
C THR A 6 -21.78 0.11 13.01
N SER A 7 -21.64 0.76 11.83
CA SER A 7 -20.87 0.18 10.72
C SER A 7 -19.37 0.09 11.02
N THR A 8 -18.73 -0.97 10.53
CA THR A 8 -17.29 -1.24 10.75
C THR A 8 -16.40 -0.06 10.44
N PRO A 9 -16.49 0.62 9.27
CA PRO A 9 -15.61 1.74 8.96
C PRO A 9 -15.73 2.91 9.94
N ILE A 10 -16.94 3.18 10.45
CA ILE A 10 -17.17 4.26 11.40
C ILE A 10 -16.59 3.94 12.76
N ILE A 11 -16.77 2.73 13.26
CA ILE A 11 -16.19 2.31 14.54
C ILE A 11 -14.66 2.37 14.48
N LEU A 12 -14.06 1.89 13.39
CA LEU A 12 -12.60 1.97 13.18
C LEU A 12 -12.13 3.42 13.16
N MET A 13 -12.85 4.31 12.46
CA MET A 13 -12.56 5.74 12.42
C MET A 13 -12.63 6.38 13.81
N VAL A 14 -13.64 6.02 14.61
CA VAL A 14 -13.81 6.55 15.98
C VAL A 14 -12.69 6.06 16.89
N ILE A 15 -12.37 4.76 16.90
CA ILE A 15 -11.29 4.20 17.74
C ILE A 15 -9.96 4.91 17.44
N LEU A 16 -9.57 4.95 16.18
CA LEU A 16 -8.30 5.53 15.75
C LEU A 16 -8.29 7.05 15.86
N GLY A 17 -9.41 7.72 15.56
CA GLY A 17 -9.56 9.17 15.60
C GLY A 17 -9.51 9.72 17.02
N VAL A 18 -10.23 9.09 17.94
CA VAL A 18 -10.20 9.46 19.37
C VAL A 18 -8.77 9.31 19.91
N ALA A 19 -8.10 8.19 19.66
CA ALA A 19 -6.73 7.99 20.09
C ALA A 19 -5.77 9.01 19.43
N GLY A 20 -5.92 9.26 18.11
CA GLY A 20 -5.11 10.20 17.37
C GLY A 20 -5.23 11.65 17.85
N MET A 21 -6.42 12.07 18.29
CA MET A 21 -6.68 13.40 18.83
C MET A 21 -6.30 13.53 20.32
N ILE A 22 -6.52 12.49 21.11
CA ILE A 22 -6.23 12.50 22.56
C ILE A 22 -4.71 12.55 22.81
N ILE A 23 -3.88 11.89 22.01
CA ILE A 23 -2.42 11.87 22.21
C ILE A 23 -1.81 13.27 22.24
N PRO A 24 -2.04 14.19 21.28
CA PRO A 24 -1.56 15.57 21.34
C PRO A 24 -2.11 16.36 22.54
N VAL A 25 -3.39 16.18 22.86
CA VAL A 25 -4.02 16.85 24.02
C VAL A 25 -3.34 16.44 25.33
N ILE A 26 -3.13 15.15 25.54
CA ILE A 26 -2.40 14.65 26.72
C ILE A 26 -0.97 15.21 26.76
N ASN A 27 -0.31 15.34 25.60
CA ASN A 27 1.03 15.89 25.54
C ASN A 27 1.08 17.34 26.04
N VAL A 28 0.13 18.16 25.63
CA VAL A 28 0.00 19.56 26.08
C VAL A 28 -0.28 19.61 27.59
N LEU A 29 -1.25 18.84 28.08
CA LEU A 29 -1.61 18.78 29.49
C LEU A 29 -0.43 18.32 30.37
N ARG A 30 0.41 17.43 29.87
CA ARG A 30 1.63 16.96 30.56
C ARG A 30 2.82 17.91 30.39
N ARG A 31 2.63 19.09 29.81
CA ARG A 31 3.69 20.07 29.52
C ARG A 31 4.87 19.44 28.76
N GLU A 32 4.55 18.61 27.74
CA GLU A 32 5.51 17.91 26.87
C GLU A 32 6.44 16.91 27.59
N ARG A 33 6.11 16.49 28.81
CA ARG A 33 6.90 15.53 29.62
C ARG A 33 6.54 14.06 29.37
N GLY A 34 5.66 13.76 28.41
CA GLY A 34 5.27 12.38 28.10
C GLY A 34 6.38 11.62 27.37
N SER A 35 6.59 10.35 27.78
CA SER A 35 7.58 9.49 27.11
C SER A 35 7.08 8.98 25.74
N SER A 36 7.99 8.72 24.84
CA SER A 36 7.69 8.04 23.55
C SER A 36 6.95 6.72 23.76
N THR A 37 7.35 5.95 24.78
CA THR A 37 6.72 4.67 25.13
C THR A 37 5.24 4.85 25.53
N PHE A 38 4.91 5.91 26.27
CA PHE A 38 3.54 6.16 26.70
C PHE A 38 2.62 6.47 25.51
N TYR A 39 3.01 7.41 24.62
CA TYR A 39 2.20 7.75 23.45
C TYR A 39 2.13 6.61 22.44
N GLY A 40 3.25 5.90 22.26
CA GLY A 40 3.30 4.72 21.44
C GLY A 40 2.40 3.59 21.96
N ALA A 41 2.29 3.40 23.29
CA ALA A 41 1.40 2.41 23.88
C ALA A 41 -0.08 2.72 23.63
N ILE A 42 -0.48 4.00 23.71
CA ILE A 42 -1.85 4.43 23.37
C ILE A 42 -2.14 4.13 21.88
N ALA A 43 -1.23 4.51 20.98
CA ALA A 43 -1.40 4.26 19.54
C ALA A 43 -1.43 2.75 19.22
N PHE A 44 -0.57 1.98 19.85
CA PHE A 44 -0.51 0.52 19.70
C PHE A 44 -1.79 -0.16 20.18
N GLY A 45 -2.28 0.24 21.37
CA GLY A 45 -3.53 -0.27 21.93
C GLY A 45 -4.75 0.05 21.04
N ALA A 46 -4.85 1.28 20.55
CA ALA A 46 -5.93 1.68 19.62
C ALA A 46 -5.90 0.88 18.32
N LEU A 47 -4.72 0.64 17.74
CA LEU A 47 -4.58 -0.17 16.53
C LEU A 47 -4.91 -1.64 16.77
N LEU A 48 -4.55 -2.21 17.93
CA LEU A 48 -4.92 -3.57 18.30
C LEU A 48 -6.44 -3.71 18.51
N LEU A 49 -7.07 -2.73 19.16
CA LEU A 49 -8.53 -2.72 19.31
C LEU A 49 -9.22 -2.63 17.96
N ALA A 50 -8.76 -1.75 17.07
CA ALA A 50 -9.29 -1.64 15.72
C ALA A 50 -9.11 -2.95 14.92
N LEU A 51 -7.93 -3.57 14.99
CA LEU A 51 -7.66 -4.86 14.34
C LEU A 51 -8.54 -5.98 14.91
N GLY A 52 -8.67 -6.07 16.22
CA GLY A 52 -9.52 -7.07 16.87
C GLY A 52 -10.97 -6.91 16.46
N PHE A 53 -11.48 -5.67 16.39
CA PHE A 53 -12.85 -5.39 15.98
C PHE A 53 -13.09 -5.79 14.51
N VAL A 54 -12.23 -5.39 13.57
CA VAL A 54 -12.42 -5.73 12.15
C VAL A 54 -12.28 -7.23 11.89
N ILE A 55 -11.40 -7.94 12.62
CA ILE A 55 -11.30 -9.40 12.52
C ILE A 55 -12.59 -10.07 13.06
N PHE A 56 -13.14 -9.58 14.18
CA PHE A 56 -14.38 -10.08 14.72
C PHE A 56 -15.52 -9.95 13.69
N GLN A 57 -15.67 -8.77 13.09
CA GLN A 57 -16.66 -8.52 12.04
C GLN A 57 -16.40 -9.34 10.77
N PHE A 58 -15.14 -9.57 10.40
CA PHE A 58 -14.79 -10.36 9.21
C PHE A 58 -15.20 -11.84 9.33
N TYR A 59 -15.27 -12.38 10.56
CA TYR A 59 -15.76 -13.75 10.83
C TYR A 59 -17.27 -13.81 11.11
N ASP A 60 -17.96 -12.69 11.20
CA ASP A 60 -19.41 -12.67 11.29
C ASP A 60 -19.98 -12.95 9.89
N ASP A 61 -20.73 -14.08 9.76
CA ASP A 61 -21.32 -14.55 8.49
C ASP A 61 -22.32 -13.55 7.86
N ASN A 62 -22.61 -12.42 8.52
CA ASN A 62 -23.48 -11.36 8.04
C ASN A 62 -22.75 -10.30 7.16
N LEU A 63 -21.44 -10.43 6.94
CA LEU A 63 -20.75 -9.51 6.03
C LEU A 63 -21.22 -9.74 4.59
N ALA A 64 -21.75 -8.68 4.00
CA ALA A 64 -22.12 -8.69 2.59
C ALA A 64 -20.87 -8.98 1.72
N PRO A 65 -21.00 -9.77 0.64
CA PRO A 65 -19.99 -9.81 -0.40
C PRO A 65 -19.73 -8.39 -0.91
N ALA A 66 -18.55 -8.15 -1.50
CA ALA A 66 -18.11 -6.81 -1.90
C ALA A 66 -19.27 -5.94 -2.43
N ALA A 67 -19.70 -4.96 -1.63
CA ALA A 67 -20.82 -4.11 -1.96
C ALA A 67 -20.35 -2.99 -2.90
N VAL A 68 -20.36 -3.27 -4.21
CA VAL A 68 -20.01 -2.28 -5.24
C VAL A 68 -21.14 -1.29 -5.46
N PHE A 69 -22.37 -1.75 -5.32
CA PHE A 69 -23.61 -0.99 -5.55
C PHE A 69 -24.27 -0.61 -4.24
N SER A 70 -23.51 -0.04 -3.30
CA SER A 70 -24.07 0.53 -2.08
C SER A 70 -24.52 1.96 -2.33
N GLU A 71 -25.71 2.33 -1.85
CA GLU A 71 -26.18 3.73 -1.84
C GLU A 71 -25.44 4.57 -0.80
N ASP A 72 -24.74 3.94 0.14
CA ASP A 72 -23.95 4.61 1.16
C ASP A 72 -22.56 5.01 0.63
N VAL A 73 -21.98 6.04 1.22
CA VAL A 73 -20.63 6.52 0.86
C VAL A 73 -19.52 5.60 1.35
N LEU A 74 -19.82 4.70 2.29
CA LEU A 74 -18.93 3.67 2.86
C LEU A 74 -19.71 2.36 2.93
N ALA A 75 -19.19 1.30 2.32
CA ALA A 75 -19.79 -0.03 2.39
C ALA A 75 -19.14 -0.88 3.48
N ASP A 76 -19.95 -1.54 4.31
CA ASP A 76 -19.47 -2.52 5.27
C ASP A 76 -19.40 -3.89 4.57
N ASP A 77 -18.25 -4.20 3.99
CA ASP A 77 -18.06 -5.37 3.16
C ASP A 77 -16.75 -6.13 3.44
N GLY A 78 -16.70 -7.38 3.00
CA GLY A 78 -15.52 -8.24 3.15
C GLY A 78 -14.27 -7.72 2.43
N PHE A 79 -14.43 -6.97 1.34
CA PHE A 79 -13.31 -6.35 0.63
C PHE A 79 -12.66 -5.25 1.48
N GLY A 80 -13.46 -4.35 2.04
CA GLY A 80 -12.99 -3.29 2.92
C GLY A 80 -12.31 -3.87 4.16
N SER A 81 -12.94 -4.87 4.79
CA SER A 81 -12.41 -5.56 5.97
C SER A 81 -11.07 -6.26 5.70
N PHE A 82 -10.91 -6.95 4.55
CA PHE A 82 -9.66 -7.56 4.13
C PHE A 82 -8.51 -6.53 4.04
N PHE A 83 -8.75 -5.42 3.35
CA PHE A 83 -7.74 -4.37 3.20
C PHE A 83 -7.47 -3.64 4.51
N ALA A 84 -8.49 -3.39 5.33
CA ALA A 84 -8.34 -2.80 6.67
C ALA A 84 -7.45 -3.67 7.56
N ILE A 85 -7.66 -4.99 7.59
CA ILE A 85 -6.80 -5.95 8.32
C ILE A 85 -5.34 -5.81 7.87
N ALA A 86 -5.09 -5.87 6.55
CA ALA A 86 -3.73 -5.78 6.01
C ALA A 86 -3.04 -4.46 6.39
N MET A 87 -3.74 -3.33 6.32
CA MET A 87 -3.20 -2.00 6.60
C MET A 87 -3.01 -1.76 8.11
N LEU A 88 -3.93 -2.24 8.95
CA LEU A 88 -3.81 -2.16 10.41
C LEU A 88 -2.62 -2.99 10.93
N ILE A 89 -2.38 -4.20 10.39
CA ILE A 89 -1.19 -4.99 10.71
C ILE A 89 0.09 -4.18 10.44
N VAL A 90 0.18 -3.51 9.29
CA VAL A 90 1.35 -2.68 8.96
C VAL A 90 1.48 -1.48 9.89
N SER A 91 0.36 -0.83 10.24
CA SER A 91 0.36 0.29 11.17
C SER A 91 0.82 -0.14 12.57
N ILE A 92 0.39 -1.31 13.05
CA ILE A 92 0.85 -1.93 14.29
C ILE A 92 2.36 -2.19 14.24
N MET A 93 2.86 -2.81 13.17
CA MET A 93 4.30 -3.05 12.97
C MET A 93 5.09 -1.73 12.97
N THR A 94 4.57 -0.69 12.31
CA THR A 94 5.20 0.63 12.26
C THR A 94 5.27 1.27 13.65
N VAL A 95 4.18 1.26 14.42
CA VAL A 95 4.16 1.79 15.79
C VAL A 95 5.10 1.00 16.68
N ALA A 96 5.07 -0.34 16.62
CA ALA A 96 5.97 -1.21 17.39
C ALA A 96 7.44 -0.92 17.09
N GLY A 97 7.83 -0.81 15.82
CA GLY A 97 9.18 -0.44 15.40
C GLY A 97 9.59 0.97 15.79
N SER A 98 8.62 1.86 16.02
CA SER A 98 8.85 3.28 16.36
C SER A 98 9.12 3.52 17.83
N PHE A 99 8.83 2.60 18.75
CA PHE A 99 9.09 2.80 20.19
C PHE A 99 10.54 3.18 20.45
N ASN A 100 11.47 2.39 19.93
CA ASN A 100 12.90 2.62 20.11
C ASN A 100 13.39 3.81 19.27
N TYR A 101 12.88 3.95 18.03
CA TYR A 101 13.23 5.02 17.12
C TYR A 101 12.92 6.40 17.70
N MET A 102 11.76 6.57 18.35
CA MET A 102 11.31 7.85 18.92
C MET A 102 11.81 8.12 20.33
N ARG A 103 12.45 7.15 20.99
CA ARG A 103 12.87 7.28 22.42
C ARG A 103 13.78 8.47 22.70
N LYS A 104 14.62 8.86 21.72
CA LYS A 104 15.59 9.97 21.84
C LYS A 104 15.26 11.14 20.90
N ARG A 105 14.04 11.21 20.39
CA ARG A 105 13.63 12.22 19.40
C ARG A 105 12.54 13.14 19.96
N SER A 106 12.44 14.33 19.39
CA SER A 106 11.42 15.31 19.76
C SER A 106 10.04 14.93 19.19
N ASN A 107 8.99 15.42 19.87
CA ASN A 107 7.60 15.36 19.40
C ASN A 107 7.03 13.95 19.16
N PRO A 108 7.23 12.96 20.09
CA PRO A 108 6.69 11.61 19.89
C PRO A 108 5.16 11.59 19.82
N ALA A 109 4.46 12.48 20.53
CA ALA A 109 3.01 12.57 20.51
C ALA A 109 2.49 12.85 19.09
N ILE A 110 3.04 13.87 18.41
CA ILE A 110 2.65 14.24 17.05
C ILE A 110 2.98 13.09 16.07
N TYR A 111 4.14 12.44 16.26
CA TYR A 111 4.54 11.33 15.41
C TYR A 111 3.54 10.17 15.43
N PHE A 112 3.14 9.70 16.61
CA PHE A 112 2.17 8.60 16.75
C PHE A 112 0.77 9.00 16.34
N SER A 113 0.35 10.26 16.63
CA SER A 113 -0.92 10.79 16.16
C SER A 113 -1.04 10.80 14.64
N LEU A 114 0.01 11.25 13.92
CA LEU A 114 0.03 11.25 12.45
C LEU A 114 -0.03 9.83 11.86
N ILE A 115 0.58 8.83 12.50
CA ILE A 115 0.43 7.42 12.07
C ILE A 115 -1.02 6.98 12.19
N LEU A 116 -1.70 7.30 13.31
CA LEU A 116 -3.12 6.96 13.49
C LEU A 116 -4.01 7.66 12.46
N LEU A 117 -3.81 8.96 12.22
CA LEU A 117 -4.56 9.71 11.20
C LEU A 117 -4.37 9.12 9.80
N SER A 118 -3.14 8.78 9.44
CA SER A 118 -2.88 8.08 8.16
C SER A 118 -3.57 6.71 8.12
N SER A 119 -3.61 5.98 9.24
CA SER A 119 -4.29 4.68 9.32
C SER A 119 -5.79 4.79 9.13
N ILE A 120 -6.43 5.86 9.63
CA ILE A 120 -7.85 6.16 9.35
C ILE A 120 -8.05 6.33 7.85
N GLY A 121 -7.24 7.18 7.20
CA GLY A 121 -7.35 7.40 5.76
C GLY A 121 -7.20 6.09 4.96
N MET A 122 -6.23 5.23 5.32
CA MET A 122 -6.06 3.92 4.68
C MET A 122 -7.31 3.05 4.82
N VAL A 123 -7.87 2.94 6.03
CA VAL A 123 -9.07 2.15 6.31
C VAL A 123 -10.27 2.69 5.52
N LEU A 124 -10.51 3.99 5.55
CA LEU A 124 -11.64 4.60 4.84
C LEU A 124 -11.56 4.41 3.32
N ILE A 125 -10.35 4.45 2.72
CA ILE A 125 -10.16 4.12 1.30
C ILE A 125 -10.68 2.70 0.98
N ALA A 126 -10.46 1.75 1.87
CA ALA A 126 -10.86 0.36 1.64
C ALA A 126 -12.38 0.18 1.61
N PHE A 127 -13.12 0.96 2.40
CA PHE A 127 -14.59 0.90 2.49
C PHE A 127 -15.30 1.92 1.59
N ALA A 128 -14.59 2.85 0.92
CA ALA A 128 -15.19 3.91 0.12
C ALA A 128 -15.95 3.36 -1.10
N THR A 129 -17.21 3.76 -1.26
CA THR A 129 -18.10 3.46 -2.38
C THR A 129 -18.52 4.74 -3.14
N ASP A 130 -17.98 5.86 -2.72
CA ASP A 130 -18.17 7.17 -3.34
C ASP A 130 -16.81 7.79 -3.70
N LEU A 131 -16.71 8.42 -4.88
CA LEU A 131 -15.45 8.99 -5.39
C LEU A 131 -14.94 10.16 -4.55
N VAL A 132 -15.86 11.00 -4.02
CA VAL A 132 -15.48 12.13 -3.16
C VAL A 132 -15.01 11.63 -1.82
N MET A 133 -15.71 10.65 -1.23
CA MET A 133 -15.29 10.00 0.00
C MET A 133 -13.93 9.32 -0.15
N LEU A 134 -13.69 8.63 -1.26
CA LEU A 134 -12.40 8.04 -1.58
C LEU A 134 -11.30 9.08 -1.65
N PHE A 135 -11.55 10.23 -2.29
CA PHE A 135 -10.60 11.33 -2.38
C PHE A 135 -10.29 11.95 -1.01
N VAL A 136 -11.31 12.19 -0.18
CA VAL A 136 -11.12 12.70 1.20
C VAL A 136 -10.28 11.72 2.03
N ALA A 137 -10.59 10.43 1.96
CA ALA A 137 -9.82 9.39 2.64
C ALA A 137 -8.37 9.31 2.12
N TRP A 138 -8.17 9.51 0.80
CA TRP A 138 -6.85 9.55 0.16
C TRP A 138 -5.99 10.70 0.70
N GLU A 139 -6.55 11.89 0.84
CA GLU A 139 -5.83 13.03 1.42
C GLU A 139 -5.60 12.85 2.93
N LEU A 140 -6.58 12.31 3.65
CA LEU A 140 -6.42 11.98 5.07
C LEU A 140 -5.30 10.96 5.34
N MET A 141 -5.08 10.02 4.42
CA MET A 141 -3.91 9.12 4.46
C MET A 141 -2.62 9.86 4.08
N SER A 142 -2.67 10.68 3.04
CA SER A 142 -1.47 11.20 2.36
C SER A 142 -0.83 12.36 3.10
N ILE A 143 -1.60 13.36 3.55
CA ILE A 143 -1.07 14.56 4.23
C ILE A 143 -0.27 14.20 5.49
N PRO A 144 -0.76 13.35 6.41
CA PRO A 144 0.05 12.91 7.54
C PRO A 144 1.34 12.20 7.12
N THR A 145 1.31 11.40 6.05
CA THR A 145 2.52 10.69 5.57
C THR A 145 3.55 11.61 4.93
N TYR A 146 3.14 12.71 4.30
CA TYR A 146 4.07 13.74 3.81
C TYR A 146 4.84 14.37 4.99
N ILE A 147 4.13 14.72 6.07
CA ILE A 147 4.72 15.27 7.28
C ILE A 147 5.65 14.24 7.94
N LEU A 148 5.23 12.98 8.03
CA LEU A 148 6.02 11.91 8.60
C LEU A 148 7.29 11.61 7.80
N ALA A 149 7.27 11.72 6.47
CA ALA A 149 8.46 11.57 5.61
C ALA A 149 9.53 12.62 5.95
N GLY A 150 9.12 13.87 6.22
CA GLY A 150 9.99 14.98 6.63
C GLY A 150 10.14 15.16 8.14
N PHE A 151 9.78 14.16 8.94
CA PHE A 151 9.72 14.33 10.40
C PHE A 151 11.07 14.69 11.04
N ASN A 152 12.19 14.24 10.44
CA ASN A 152 13.53 14.62 10.87
C ASN A 152 13.99 15.92 10.20
N LYS A 153 13.43 17.05 10.62
CA LYS A 153 13.68 18.40 10.05
C LYS A 153 15.14 18.83 9.97
N LYS A 154 16.01 18.24 10.81
CA LYS A 154 17.46 18.55 10.82
C LYS A 154 18.23 17.77 9.75
N ASN A 155 17.63 16.78 9.12
CA ASN A 155 18.26 15.98 8.07
C ASN A 155 17.83 16.50 6.67
N PRO A 156 18.75 17.07 5.88
CA PRO A 156 18.43 17.55 4.53
C PRO A 156 17.78 16.48 3.63
N SER A 157 18.25 15.23 3.72
CA SER A 157 17.68 14.11 2.96
C SER A 157 16.22 13.82 3.34
N SER A 158 15.84 14.00 4.62
CA SER A 158 14.44 13.84 5.06
C SER A 158 13.55 14.97 4.52
N ASN A 159 14.08 16.21 4.48
CA ASN A 159 13.36 17.34 3.91
C ASN A 159 13.17 17.18 2.38
N GLU A 160 14.21 16.75 1.67
CA GLU A 160 14.13 16.44 0.24
C GLU A 160 13.12 15.34 -0.05
N ALA A 161 13.13 14.25 0.73
CA ALA A 161 12.17 13.16 0.62
C ALA A 161 10.72 13.64 0.79
N ALA A 162 10.47 14.50 1.80
CA ALA A 162 9.15 15.05 2.05
C ALA A 162 8.68 15.96 0.91
N ILE A 163 9.55 16.83 0.41
CA ILE A 163 9.21 17.75 -0.70
C ILE A 163 8.91 16.95 -1.97
N LYS A 164 9.77 15.99 -2.33
CA LYS A 164 9.53 15.13 -3.50
C LYS A 164 8.22 14.36 -3.36
N TYR A 165 7.98 13.75 -2.19
CA TYR A 165 6.77 12.97 -1.94
C TYR A 165 5.50 13.84 -1.99
N PHE A 166 5.55 15.04 -1.41
CA PHE A 166 4.44 15.99 -1.45
C PHE A 166 4.17 16.49 -2.87
N LEU A 167 5.18 16.94 -3.61
CA LEU A 167 4.97 17.50 -4.96
C LEU A 167 4.39 16.46 -5.93
N PHE A 168 4.97 15.26 -5.96
CA PHE A 168 4.44 14.19 -6.79
C PHE A 168 3.09 13.66 -6.29
N GLY A 169 2.87 13.67 -4.97
CA GLY A 169 1.60 13.30 -4.37
C GLY A 169 0.50 14.30 -4.72
N ALA A 170 0.74 15.59 -4.61
CA ALA A 170 -0.20 16.64 -4.98
C ALA A 170 -0.54 16.60 -6.48
N LEU A 171 0.44 16.34 -7.35
CA LEU A 171 0.19 16.10 -8.77
C LEU A 171 -0.74 14.89 -8.99
N SER A 172 -0.46 13.79 -8.30
CA SER A 172 -1.30 12.58 -8.35
C SER A 172 -2.74 12.87 -7.91
N SER A 173 -2.91 13.60 -6.79
CA SER A 173 -4.22 14.02 -6.28
C SER A 173 -4.97 14.91 -7.27
N GLY A 174 -4.26 15.85 -7.92
CA GLY A 174 -4.82 16.67 -8.99
C GLY A 174 -5.31 15.84 -10.20
N ILE A 175 -4.56 14.81 -10.57
CA ILE A 175 -4.96 13.87 -11.63
C ILE A 175 -6.19 13.05 -11.21
N ILE A 176 -6.24 12.57 -9.97
CA ILE A 176 -7.39 11.80 -9.44
C ILE A 176 -8.65 12.68 -9.45
N ILE A 177 -8.56 13.91 -8.91
CA ILE A 177 -9.74 14.81 -8.83
C ILE A 177 -10.25 15.20 -10.22
N TYR A 178 -9.34 15.34 -11.20
CA TYR A 178 -9.72 15.58 -12.57
C TYR A 178 -10.44 14.36 -13.18
N GLY A 179 -9.95 13.13 -12.89
CA GLY A 179 -10.64 11.89 -13.23
C GLY A 179 -12.05 11.79 -12.62
N ILE A 180 -12.21 12.19 -11.35
CA ILE A 180 -13.51 12.27 -10.66
C ILE A 180 -14.42 13.28 -11.36
N SER A 181 -13.91 14.44 -11.71
CA SER A 181 -14.68 15.48 -12.43
C SER A 181 -15.18 14.97 -13.79
N LEU A 182 -14.37 14.27 -14.55
CA LEU A 182 -14.77 13.66 -15.81
C LEU A 182 -15.84 12.57 -15.60
N ALA A 183 -15.63 11.68 -14.62
CA ALA A 183 -16.58 10.64 -14.29
C ALA A 183 -17.94 11.22 -13.89
N TYR A 184 -17.94 12.25 -13.03
CA TYR A 184 -19.15 12.96 -12.63
C TYR A 184 -19.80 13.68 -13.84
N GLY A 185 -19.01 14.35 -14.69
CA GLY A 185 -19.52 15.02 -15.89
C GLY A 185 -20.21 14.07 -16.87
N ILE A 186 -19.77 12.82 -16.92
CA ILE A 186 -20.36 11.78 -17.77
C ILE A 186 -21.62 11.17 -17.15
N THR A 187 -21.59 10.89 -15.84
CA THR A 187 -22.62 10.05 -15.18
C THR A 187 -23.60 10.83 -14.32
N GLY A 188 -23.24 12.04 -13.91
CA GLY A 188 -24.03 12.86 -12.96
C GLY A 188 -23.97 12.35 -11.52
N SER A 189 -23.14 11.33 -11.21
CA SER A 189 -23.02 10.72 -9.88
C SER A 189 -21.56 10.59 -9.43
N THR A 190 -21.33 10.63 -8.12
CA THR A 190 -20.05 10.29 -7.49
C THR A 190 -20.04 8.89 -6.87
N ASN A 191 -21.19 8.24 -6.80
CA ASN A 191 -21.29 6.85 -6.38
C ASN A 191 -20.57 5.94 -7.37
N ILE A 192 -19.69 5.08 -6.89
CA ILE A 192 -18.85 4.22 -7.75
C ILE A 192 -19.70 3.25 -8.58
N GLY A 193 -20.78 2.71 -8.01
CA GLY A 193 -21.71 1.84 -8.72
C GLY A 193 -22.40 2.54 -9.90
N ASP A 194 -22.91 3.75 -9.68
CA ASP A 194 -23.55 4.56 -10.72
C ASP A 194 -22.56 4.94 -11.82
N VAL A 195 -21.32 5.28 -11.43
CA VAL A 195 -20.25 5.60 -12.39
C VAL A 195 -19.93 4.40 -13.27
N ILE A 196 -19.83 3.20 -12.68
CA ILE A 196 -19.61 1.96 -13.41
C ILE A 196 -20.77 1.69 -14.37
N TYR A 197 -22.01 1.82 -13.89
CA TYR A 197 -23.21 1.65 -14.73
C TYR A 197 -23.24 2.67 -15.87
N GLY A 198 -22.94 3.94 -15.58
CA GLY A 198 -22.88 4.99 -16.60
C GLY A 198 -21.79 4.72 -17.65
N PHE A 199 -20.63 4.22 -17.23
CA PHE A 199 -19.55 3.84 -18.16
C PHE A 199 -19.92 2.64 -19.02
N ALA A 200 -20.68 1.67 -18.51
CA ALA A 200 -21.17 0.52 -19.27
C ALA A 200 -22.15 0.92 -20.40
N ASN A 201 -22.83 2.06 -20.24
CA ASN A 201 -23.87 2.54 -21.16
C ASN A 201 -23.44 3.82 -21.91
N LEU A 202 -22.14 4.06 -22.08
CA LEU A 202 -21.64 5.23 -22.78
C LEU A 202 -22.02 5.22 -24.27
N SER A 203 -22.49 6.37 -24.75
CA SER A 203 -22.60 6.59 -26.19
C SER A 203 -21.22 6.60 -26.86
N PRO A 204 -21.11 6.22 -28.13
CA PRO A 204 -19.83 6.24 -28.85
C PRO A 204 -19.10 7.59 -28.81
N ASP A 205 -19.85 8.70 -28.78
CA ASP A 205 -19.29 10.06 -28.74
C ASP A 205 -18.65 10.38 -27.37
N MET A 206 -19.12 9.76 -26.30
CA MET A 206 -18.60 9.94 -24.94
C MET A 206 -17.48 8.96 -24.56
N LEU A 207 -17.24 7.93 -25.37
CA LEU A 207 -16.23 6.91 -25.13
C LEU A 207 -14.82 7.51 -24.91
N PRO A 208 -14.35 8.53 -25.70
CA PRO A 208 -13.03 9.13 -25.45
C PRO A 208 -12.90 9.78 -24.08
N LEU A 209 -13.97 10.39 -23.56
CA LEU A 209 -13.99 10.99 -22.21
C LEU A 209 -13.95 9.93 -21.11
N GLY A 210 -14.69 8.82 -21.28
CA GLY A 210 -14.63 7.68 -20.37
C GLY A 210 -13.24 7.06 -20.30
N LEU A 211 -12.58 6.90 -21.46
CA LEU A 211 -11.19 6.43 -21.56
C LEU A 211 -10.22 7.37 -20.84
N LEU A 212 -10.39 8.68 -21.03
CA LEU A 212 -9.58 9.67 -20.36
C LEU A 212 -9.76 9.62 -18.84
N ALA A 213 -11.00 9.50 -18.35
CA ALA A 213 -11.28 9.38 -16.91
C ALA A 213 -10.58 8.15 -16.30
N ILE A 214 -10.68 6.97 -16.95
CA ILE A 214 -9.98 5.75 -16.49
C ILE A 214 -8.46 5.93 -16.56
N GLY A 215 -7.94 6.53 -17.64
CA GLY A 215 -6.53 6.84 -17.75
C GLY A 215 -6.02 7.74 -16.61
N MET A 216 -6.82 8.73 -16.19
CA MET A 216 -6.52 9.58 -15.03
C MET A 216 -6.50 8.78 -13.72
N PHE A 217 -7.44 7.87 -13.49
CA PHE A 217 -7.42 7.00 -12.32
C PHE A 217 -6.21 6.06 -12.31
N ILE A 218 -5.86 5.45 -13.45
CA ILE A 218 -4.68 4.59 -13.57
C ILE A 218 -3.40 5.39 -13.26
N ALA A 219 -3.27 6.59 -13.80
CA ALA A 219 -2.11 7.46 -13.56
C ALA A 219 -2.04 7.90 -12.08
N GLY A 220 -3.15 8.39 -11.53
CA GLY A 220 -3.21 8.87 -10.16
C GLY A 220 -2.95 7.77 -9.13
N PHE A 221 -3.65 6.64 -9.19
CA PHE A 221 -3.40 5.51 -8.29
C PHE A 221 -2.07 4.84 -8.57
N GLY A 222 -1.64 4.78 -9.84
CA GLY A 222 -0.35 4.25 -10.26
C GLY A 222 0.84 4.91 -9.56
N PHE A 223 0.76 6.21 -9.29
CA PHE A 223 1.72 6.91 -8.47
C PHE A 223 1.86 6.25 -7.08
N LYS A 224 0.77 6.08 -6.33
CA LYS A 224 0.80 5.51 -4.98
C LYS A 224 1.19 4.03 -4.98
N MET A 225 0.75 3.29 -5.98
CA MET A 225 1.16 1.89 -6.18
C MET A 225 2.62 1.76 -6.60
N GLY A 226 3.26 2.85 -7.06
CA GLY A 226 4.62 2.86 -7.55
C GLY A 226 4.77 2.08 -8.86
N LEU A 227 3.81 2.22 -9.77
CA LEU A 227 3.83 1.60 -11.10
C LEU A 227 4.70 2.40 -12.06
N VAL A 228 5.34 1.72 -12.99
CA VAL A 228 6.01 2.38 -14.11
C VAL A 228 4.95 2.96 -15.07
N PRO A 229 5.08 4.24 -15.48
CA PRO A 229 6.21 5.17 -15.31
C PRO A 229 6.15 6.04 -14.03
N PHE A 230 5.14 5.94 -13.20
CA PHE A 230 4.85 6.84 -12.07
C PHE A 230 5.68 6.56 -10.79
N HIS A 231 6.70 5.71 -10.84
CA HIS A 231 7.46 5.18 -9.69
C HIS A 231 8.64 6.05 -9.22
N MET A 232 9.04 7.09 -9.97
CA MET A 232 10.33 7.79 -9.81
C MET A 232 10.55 8.41 -8.42
N TRP A 233 9.50 8.83 -7.75
CA TRP A 233 9.54 9.44 -6.41
C TRP A 233 9.92 8.47 -5.29
N LEU A 234 9.59 7.18 -5.48
CA LEU A 234 9.55 6.18 -4.42
C LEU A 234 10.92 5.86 -3.81
N PRO A 235 12.00 5.64 -4.59
CA PRO A 235 13.31 5.32 -4.03
C PRO A 235 13.90 6.45 -3.17
N ASP A 236 13.77 7.70 -3.62
CA ASP A 236 14.30 8.88 -2.92
C ASP A 236 13.52 9.13 -1.63
N THR A 237 12.18 9.02 -1.70
CA THR A 237 11.32 9.18 -0.52
C THR A 237 11.59 8.11 0.53
N TYR A 238 11.75 6.84 0.12
CA TYR A 238 12.00 5.77 1.09
C TYR A 238 13.37 5.86 1.73
N GLU A 239 14.39 6.28 0.99
CA GLU A 239 15.75 6.46 1.51
C GLU A 239 15.83 7.61 2.51
N GLY A 240 15.18 8.75 2.23
CA GLY A 240 15.26 9.95 3.07
C GLY A 240 14.28 9.97 4.24
N SER A 241 13.18 9.23 4.17
CA SER A 241 12.19 9.15 5.24
C SER A 241 12.73 8.47 6.51
N PRO A 242 12.14 8.75 7.70
CA PRO A 242 12.39 7.94 8.87
C PRO A 242 12.17 6.46 8.57
N PRO A 243 13.11 5.56 8.94
CA PRO A 243 13.06 4.16 8.48
C PRO A 243 11.81 3.39 8.90
N THR A 244 11.21 3.72 10.05
CA THR A 244 9.94 3.15 10.50
C THR A 244 8.76 3.64 9.66
N ILE A 245 8.79 4.91 9.20
CA ILE A 245 7.79 5.45 8.29
C ILE A 245 7.91 4.83 6.89
N THR A 246 9.12 4.51 6.46
CA THR A 246 9.32 3.77 5.21
C THR A 246 8.56 2.43 5.20
N ALA A 247 8.45 1.75 6.37
CA ALA A 247 7.61 0.55 6.49
C ALA A 247 6.13 0.86 6.23
N LEU A 248 5.59 1.94 6.81
CA LEU A 248 4.20 2.38 6.59
C LEU A 248 3.95 2.72 5.12
N LEU A 249 4.88 3.47 4.49
CA LEU A 249 4.77 3.86 3.08
C LEU A 249 4.82 2.64 2.15
N ALA A 250 5.77 1.73 2.36
CA ALA A 250 6.01 0.59 1.47
C ALA A 250 4.95 -0.51 1.61
N ALA A 251 4.45 -0.74 2.80
CA ALA A 251 3.59 -1.87 3.12
C ALA A 251 2.14 -1.46 3.42
N GLY A 252 1.87 -0.26 3.93
CA GLY A 252 0.54 0.26 4.26
C GLY A 252 -0.06 1.11 3.15
N THR A 253 0.42 2.35 2.97
CA THR A 253 -0.19 3.31 2.03
C THR A 253 -0.22 2.80 0.59
N LYS A 254 0.75 1.98 0.20
CA LYS A 254 0.78 1.32 -1.12
C LYS A 254 -0.40 0.37 -1.30
N LYS A 255 -0.85 -0.32 -0.24
CA LYS A 255 -2.01 -1.21 -0.28
C LYS A 255 -3.32 -0.44 -0.37
N ALA A 256 -3.40 0.71 0.27
CA ALA A 256 -4.52 1.63 0.08
C ALA A 256 -4.64 2.07 -1.39
N GLY A 257 -3.51 2.31 -2.08
CA GLY A 257 -3.50 2.56 -3.53
C GLY A 257 -4.08 1.39 -4.34
N PHE A 258 -3.74 0.15 -3.99
CA PHE A 258 -4.34 -1.03 -4.63
C PHE A 258 -5.82 -1.19 -4.28
N ALA A 259 -6.26 -0.89 -3.05
CA ALA A 259 -7.66 -0.95 -2.67
C ALA A 259 -8.50 0.04 -3.50
N ALA A 260 -8.04 1.30 -3.62
CA ALA A 260 -8.70 2.31 -4.46
C ALA A 260 -8.76 1.89 -5.93
N ALA A 261 -7.64 1.42 -6.48
CA ALA A 261 -7.56 0.99 -7.86
C ALA A 261 -8.49 -0.20 -8.15
N LEU A 262 -8.55 -1.18 -7.25
CA LEU A 262 -9.41 -2.35 -7.40
C LEU A 262 -10.89 -1.97 -7.39
N ARG A 263 -11.32 -1.07 -6.51
CA ARG A 263 -12.70 -0.59 -6.47
C ARG A 263 -13.15 0.11 -7.75
N ILE A 264 -12.25 0.88 -8.40
CA ILE A 264 -12.61 1.70 -9.56
C ILE A 264 -12.21 1.04 -10.87
N ILE A 265 -10.94 0.62 -11.00
CA ILE A 265 -10.39 0.22 -12.31
C ILE A 265 -10.95 -1.11 -12.75
N ILE A 266 -11.00 -2.12 -11.87
CA ILE A 266 -11.48 -3.45 -12.27
C ILE A 266 -12.96 -3.41 -12.62
N MET A 267 -13.74 -2.66 -11.88
CA MET A 267 -15.18 -2.59 -12.07
C MET A 267 -15.55 -1.66 -13.22
N GLY A 268 -14.95 -0.46 -13.28
CA GLY A 268 -15.23 0.52 -14.34
C GLY A 268 -14.67 0.11 -15.69
N ALA A 269 -13.49 -0.52 -15.74
CA ALA A 269 -12.90 -0.94 -17.01
C ALA A 269 -13.58 -2.17 -17.60
N ALA A 270 -14.10 -3.09 -16.77
CA ALA A 270 -14.94 -4.19 -17.23
C ALA A 270 -16.22 -3.68 -17.90
N ALA A 271 -16.77 -2.57 -17.42
CA ALA A 271 -17.97 -1.94 -17.96
C ALA A 271 -17.77 -1.36 -19.38
N LEU A 272 -16.56 -0.90 -19.71
CA LEU A 272 -16.26 -0.28 -21.01
C LEU A 272 -15.97 -1.29 -22.13
N ASN A 273 -16.01 -2.59 -21.86
CA ASN A 273 -15.65 -3.65 -22.83
C ASN A 273 -14.30 -3.43 -23.55
N LEU A 274 -13.37 -2.76 -22.90
CA LEU A 274 -12.07 -2.42 -23.47
C LEU A 274 -11.01 -3.43 -23.05
N ASP A 275 -10.06 -3.67 -23.95
CA ASP A 275 -8.90 -4.52 -23.66
C ASP A 275 -7.83 -3.79 -22.82
N TRP A 276 -8.28 -3.16 -21.70
CA TRP A 276 -7.42 -2.53 -20.71
C TRP A 276 -6.52 -3.55 -19.99
N THR A 277 -6.89 -4.83 -20.06
CA THR A 277 -6.17 -5.93 -19.40
C THR A 277 -4.79 -6.12 -19.99
N LEU A 278 -4.65 -6.04 -21.33
CA LEU A 278 -3.35 -6.05 -22.01
C LEU A 278 -2.48 -4.87 -21.57
N ALA A 279 -3.04 -3.67 -21.47
CA ALA A 279 -2.30 -2.48 -21.03
C ALA A 279 -1.77 -2.67 -19.59
N LEU A 280 -2.58 -3.18 -18.67
CA LEU A 280 -2.13 -3.52 -17.32
C LEU A 280 -1.09 -4.64 -17.31
N GLY A 281 -1.22 -5.64 -18.19
CA GLY A 281 -0.23 -6.70 -18.38
C GLY A 281 1.13 -6.16 -18.81
N VAL A 282 1.14 -5.24 -19.78
CA VAL A 282 2.37 -4.55 -20.23
C VAL A 282 2.98 -3.73 -19.08
N ILE A 283 2.16 -2.95 -18.36
CA ILE A 283 2.61 -2.18 -17.17
C ILE A 283 3.17 -3.12 -16.10
N ALA A 284 2.57 -4.31 -15.90
CA ALA A 284 3.06 -5.31 -14.96
C ALA A 284 4.48 -5.77 -15.32
N ILE A 285 4.73 -6.15 -16.59
CA ILE A 285 6.05 -6.57 -17.09
C ILE A 285 7.07 -5.45 -16.92
N MET A 286 6.73 -4.23 -17.34
CA MET A 286 7.60 -3.07 -17.22
C MET A 286 7.96 -2.78 -15.75
N THR A 287 6.95 -2.82 -14.87
CA THR A 287 7.11 -2.52 -13.44
C THR A 287 7.97 -3.57 -12.75
N MET A 288 7.76 -4.87 -13.03
CA MET A 288 8.61 -5.94 -12.51
C MET A 288 10.05 -5.80 -12.98
N THR A 289 10.25 -5.59 -14.27
CA THR A 289 11.58 -5.59 -14.88
C THR A 289 12.40 -4.38 -14.46
N ILE A 290 11.85 -3.17 -14.57
CA ILE A 290 12.52 -1.95 -14.15
C ILE A 290 12.81 -1.98 -12.65
N GLY A 291 11.84 -2.42 -11.83
CA GLY A 291 12.01 -2.53 -10.39
C GLY A 291 13.16 -3.47 -10.00
N ASN A 292 13.21 -4.68 -10.58
CA ASN A 292 14.22 -5.67 -10.23
C ASN A 292 15.61 -5.32 -10.79
N VAL A 293 15.70 -4.84 -12.03
CA VAL A 293 16.97 -4.41 -12.64
C VAL A 293 17.57 -3.23 -11.85
N ALA A 294 16.75 -2.25 -11.50
CA ALA A 294 17.21 -1.11 -10.70
C ALA A 294 17.61 -1.54 -9.27
N ALA A 295 16.92 -2.52 -8.66
CA ALA A 295 17.25 -3.05 -7.34
C ALA A 295 18.66 -3.69 -7.27
N ILE A 296 19.05 -4.46 -8.29
CA ILE A 296 20.38 -5.10 -8.38
C ILE A 296 21.52 -4.05 -8.35
N MET A 297 21.27 -2.89 -8.95
CA MET A 297 22.27 -1.83 -9.07
C MET A 297 22.47 -1.01 -7.78
N GLN A 298 21.63 -1.21 -6.76
CA GLN A 298 21.70 -0.40 -5.54
C GLN A 298 22.77 -0.90 -4.57
N LYS A 299 23.39 0.06 -3.87
CA LYS A 299 24.34 -0.18 -2.77
C LYS A 299 23.74 0.16 -1.39
N ASN A 300 22.64 0.89 -1.37
CA ASN A 300 21.87 1.25 -0.17
C ASN A 300 20.75 0.23 0.03
N LEU A 301 20.66 -0.34 1.25
CA LEU A 301 19.69 -1.37 1.59
C LEU A 301 18.24 -0.87 1.49
N THR A 302 17.97 0.33 1.99
CA THR A 302 16.64 0.95 1.94
C THR A 302 16.21 1.20 0.50
N ARG A 303 17.12 1.73 -0.33
CA ARG A 303 16.86 2.03 -1.73
C ARG A 303 16.66 0.76 -2.57
N MET A 304 17.43 -0.30 -2.30
CA MET A 304 17.23 -1.61 -2.92
C MET A 304 15.84 -2.17 -2.59
N LEU A 305 15.43 -2.13 -1.32
CA LEU A 305 14.10 -2.57 -0.89
C LEU A 305 12.99 -1.70 -1.50
N ALA A 306 13.25 -0.41 -1.76
CA ALA A 306 12.32 0.48 -2.45
C ALA A 306 12.07 0.01 -3.90
N TYR A 307 13.12 -0.23 -4.68
CA TYR A 307 12.99 -0.77 -6.03
C TYR A 307 12.38 -2.18 -6.06
N SER A 308 12.75 -3.03 -5.11
CA SER A 308 12.09 -4.31 -4.91
C SER A 308 10.58 -4.15 -4.65
N SER A 309 10.14 -3.10 -3.93
CA SER A 309 8.72 -2.83 -3.73
C SER A 309 8.01 -2.42 -5.03
N ILE A 310 8.71 -1.78 -5.97
CA ILE A 310 8.22 -1.51 -7.32
C ILE A 310 8.01 -2.83 -8.07
N GLY A 311 9.02 -3.72 -8.09
CA GLY A 311 8.90 -5.04 -8.72
C GLY A 311 7.70 -5.85 -8.20
N HIS A 312 7.48 -5.84 -6.88
CA HIS A 312 6.32 -6.54 -6.28
C HIS A 312 4.97 -5.92 -6.67
N ALA A 313 4.89 -4.62 -6.95
CA ALA A 313 3.67 -4.04 -7.52
C ALA A 313 3.36 -4.62 -8.89
N GLY A 314 4.39 -4.86 -9.72
CA GLY A 314 4.23 -5.54 -10.99
C GLY A 314 3.72 -6.97 -10.87
N TYR A 315 4.19 -7.75 -9.86
CA TYR A 315 3.63 -9.08 -9.61
C TYR A 315 2.14 -9.03 -9.25
N ILE A 316 1.71 -8.10 -8.41
CA ILE A 316 0.30 -7.92 -8.07
C ILE A 316 -0.53 -7.64 -9.32
N LEU A 317 -0.02 -6.83 -10.25
CA LEU A 317 -0.72 -6.52 -11.50
C LEU A 317 -0.91 -7.72 -12.41
N ILE A 318 -0.10 -8.78 -12.32
CA ILE A 318 -0.31 -10.01 -13.11
C ILE A 318 -1.73 -10.54 -12.88
N GLY A 319 -2.09 -10.79 -11.64
CA GLY A 319 -3.40 -11.34 -11.33
C GLY A 319 -4.54 -10.33 -11.54
N ILE A 320 -4.27 -9.03 -11.32
CA ILE A 320 -5.25 -7.98 -11.60
C ILE A 320 -5.59 -7.91 -13.09
N SER A 321 -4.59 -7.96 -13.96
CA SER A 321 -4.80 -7.93 -15.41
C SER A 321 -5.52 -9.17 -15.94
N LEU A 322 -5.45 -10.28 -15.21
CA LEU A 322 -6.09 -11.55 -15.56
C LEU A 322 -7.42 -11.79 -14.84
N ALA A 323 -7.82 -10.91 -13.91
CA ALA A 323 -9.03 -11.06 -13.12
C ALA A 323 -10.32 -11.29 -13.95
N PRO A 324 -10.52 -10.67 -15.11
CA PRO A 324 -11.70 -10.94 -15.95
C PRO A 324 -11.72 -12.33 -16.59
N PHE A 325 -10.56 -12.98 -16.71
CA PHE A 325 -10.42 -14.24 -17.48
C PHE A 325 -10.29 -15.47 -16.58
N THR A 326 -9.88 -15.30 -15.34
CA THR A 326 -9.71 -16.39 -14.37
C THR A 326 -10.02 -15.94 -12.95
N GLY A 327 -10.84 -16.70 -12.24
CA GLY A 327 -11.15 -16.43 -10.82
C GLY A 327 -9.90 -16.49 -9.92
N MET A 328 -8.86 -17.24 -10.32
CA MET A 328 -7.59 -17.31 -9.60
C MET A 328 -6.81 -15.98 -9.64
N GLY A 329 -6.95 -15.17 -10.71
CA GLY A 329 -6.16 -13.95 -10.89
C GLY A 329 -6.35 -12.95 -9.76
N LEU A 330 -7.59 -12.58 -9.44
CA LEU A 330 -7.89 -11.65 -8.35
C LEU A 330 -7.50 -12.23 -6.99
N GLN A 331 -7.83 -13.50 -6.74
CA GLN A 331 -7.48 -14.18 -5.49
C GLN A 331 -5.96 -14.19 -5.25
N ALA A 332 -5.18 -14.53 -6.28
CA ALA A 332 -3.72 -14.52 -6.22
C ALA A 332 -3.15 -13.12 -5.92
N SER A 333 -3.74 -12.08 -6.54
CA SER A 333 -3.36 -10.69 -6.29
C SER A 333 -3.65 -10.26 -4.86
N LEU A 334 -4.85 -10.53 -4.34
CA LEU A 334 -5.22 -10.22 -2.96
C LEU A 334 -4.31 -10.96 -1.98
N PHE A 335 -4.06 -12.25 -2.20
CA PHE A 335 -3.13 -13.02 -1.37
C PHE A 335 -1.70 -12.45 -1.42
N HIS A 336 -1.21 -12.04 -2.60
CA HIS A 336 0.11 -11.40 -2.70
C HIS A 336 0.13 -10.00 -2.07
N ILE A 337 -0.96 -9.23 -2.12
CA ILE A 337 -1.09 -7.94 -1.44
C ILE A 337 -0.90 -8.09 0.06
N LEU A 338 -1.59 -9.04 0.69
CA LEU A 338 -1.47 -9.32 2.13
C LEU A 338 -0.06 -9.81 2.48
N ASN A 339 0.46 -10.80 1.76
CA ASN A 339 1.80 -11.33 1.97
C ASN A 339 2.86 -10.24 1.82
N HIS A 340 2.77 -9.43 0.77
CA HIS A 340 3.73 -8.33 0.56
C HIS A 340 3.63 -7.27 1.67
N ALA A 341 2.45 -6.98 2.21
CA ALA A 341 2.29 -6.06 3.33
C ALA A 341 3.11 -6.53 4.55
N VAL A 342 2.99 -7.81 4.90
CA VAL A 342 3.73 -8.40 6.04
C VAL A 342 5.23 -8.51 5.73
N MET A 343 5.61 -9.12 4.61
CA MET A 343 7.02 -9.34 4.24
C MET A 343 7.79 -8.01 4.12
N LYS A 344 7.20 -7.03 3.44
CA LYS A 344 7.86 -5.74 3.21
C LYS A 344 7.87 -4.88 4.47
N GLY A 345 6.78 -4.89 5.24
CA GLY A 345 6.72 -4.25 6.55
C GLY A 345 7.83 -4.78 7.48
N ALA A 346 7.94 -6.10 7.62
CA ALA A 346 8.96 -6.74 8.45
C ALA A 346 10.39 -6.42 7.97
N ALA A 347 10.65 -6.45 6.65
CA ALA A 347 11.95 -6.08 6.11
C ALA A 347 12.33 -4.63 6.46
N PHE A 348 11.42 -3.67 6.28
CA PHE A 348 11.70 -2.26 6.60
C PHE A 348 11.79 -2.00 8.10
N ILE A 349 11.05 -2.72 8.96
CA ILE A 349 11.22 -2.63 10.42
C ILE A 349 12.59 -3.19 10.84
N ALA A 350 13.06 -4.29 10.23
CA ALA A 350 14.42 -4.77 10.46
C ALA A 350 15.46 -3.74 10.04
N VAL A 351 15.29 -3.11 8.87
CA VAL A 351 16.16 -1.99 8.43
C VAL A 351 16.10 -0.81 9.41
N ALA A 352 14.91 -0.48 9.92
CA ALA A 352 14.77 0.56 10.93
C ALA A 352 15.57 0.25 12.21
N GLY A 353 15.58 -1.01 12.65
CA GLY A 353 16.41 -1.47 13.76
C GLY A 353 17.91 -1.30 13.47
N ILE A 354 18.36 -1.68 12.27
CA ILE A 354 19.76 -1.54 11.84
C ILE A 354 20.18 -0.06 11.81
N VAL A 355 19.38 0.78 11.16
CA VAL A 355 19.70 2.22 11.02
C VAL A 355 19.66 2.93 12.38
N THR A 356 18.72 2.59 13.24
CA THR A 356 18.61 3.21 14.58
C THR A 356 19.77 2.82 15.49
N THR A 357 20.27 1.59 15.39
CA THR A 357 21.31 1.07 16.29
C THR A 357 22.71 1.29 15.75
N LEU A 358 22.92 1.07 14.45
CA LEU A 358 24.25 1.08 13.84
C LEU A 358 24.50 2.32 12.96
N ALA A 359 23.48 3.14 12.66
CA ALA A 359 23.53 4.27 11.73
C ALA A 359 24.07 3.89 10.33
N VAL A 360 23.75 2.67 9.86
CA VAL A 360 24.28 2.11 8.60
C VAL A 360 23.13 1.82 7.64
N THR A 361 23.26 2.31 6.41
CA THR A 361 22.33 2.01 5.30
C THR A 361 23.05 1.30 4.13
N HIS A 362 24.38 1.43 4.04
CA HIS A 362 25.14 0.83 2.95
C HIS A 362 25.36 -0.67 3.18
N MET A 363 25.05 -1.48 2.16
CA MET A 363 25.03 -2.95 2.28
C MET A 363 26.40 -3.57 2.62
N ASP A 364 27.53 -2.94 2.24
CA ASP A 364 28.85 -3.47 2.61
C ASP A 364 29.18 -3.31 4.10
N LYS A 365 28.52 -2.35 4.77
CA LYS A 365 28.73 -2.06 6.19
C LYS A 365 27.88 -2.94 7.13
N ILE A 366 26.95 -3.74 6.59
CA ILE A 366 26.12 -4.64 7.40
C ILE A 366 26.74 -6.04 7.59
N LYS A 367 27.96 -6.28 7.09
CA LYS A 367 28.66 -7.56 7.27
C LYS A 367 28.72 -7.96 8.73
N GLY A 368 28.40 -9.23 9.00
CA GLY A 368 28.40 -9.79 10.35
C GLY A 368 27.23 -9.33 11.22
N LEU A 369 26.14 -8.80 10.61
CA LEU A 369 24.95 -8.37 11.32
C LEU A 369 24.36 -9.48 12.20
N GLY A 370 24.42 -10.75 11.76
CA GLY A 370 23.93 -11.90 12.53
C GLY A 370 24.58 -12.05 13.91
N ARG A 371 25.84 -11.62 14.08
CA ARG A 371 26.52 -11.63 15.38
C ARG A 371 26.18 -10.39 16.23
N LYS A 372 25.96 -9.23 15.61
CA LYS A 372 25.72 -7.96 16.30
C LYS A 372 24.25 -7.80 16.70
N MET A 373 23.32 -8.21 15.84
CA MET A 373 21.88 -8.05 16.00
C MET A 373 21.14 -9.32 15.53
N PRO A 374 21.26 -10.46 16.24
CA PRO A 374 20.80 -11.76 15.73
C PRO A 374 19.30 -11.80 15.42
N ILE A 375 18.45 -11.25 16.26
CA ILE A 375 17.00 -11.22 16.06
C ILE A 375 16.63 -10.37 14.83
N THR A 376 17.23 -9.19 14.69
CA THR A 376 16.99 -8.29 13.56
C THR A 376 17.50 -8.91 12.25
N ALA A 377 18.68 -9.55 12.28
CA ALA A 377 19.23 -10.26 11.13
C ALA A 377 18.35 -11.43 10.71
N PHE A 378 17.87 -12.22 11.66
CA PHE A 378 16.96 -13.33 11.40
C PHE A 378 15.64 -12.83 10.78
N GLY A 379 15.02 -11.77 11.35
CA GLY A 379 13.80 -11.17 10.80
C GLY A 379 14.02 -10.63 9.38
N LEU A 380 15.17 -9.99 9.11
CA LEU A 380 15.52 -9.52 7.78
C LEU A 380 15.69 -10.68 6.80
N VAL A 381 16.42 -11.73 7.17
CA VAL A 381 16.64 -12.93 6.33
C VAL A 381 15.34 -13.61 5.96
N ILE A 382 14.47 -13.88 6.95
CA ILE A 382 13.15 -14.48 6.69
C ILE A 382 12.32 -13.60 5.73
N SER A 383 12.31 -12.29 5.95
CA SER A 383 11.59 -11.36 5.08
C SER A 383 12.14 -11.36 3.65
N LEU A 384 13.47 -11.38 3.49
CA LEU A 384 14.11 -11.41 2.17
C LEU A 384 13.87 -12.75 1.44
N LEU A 385 13.94 -13.87 2.14
CA LEU A 385 13.62 -15.20 1.58
C LEU A 385 12.14 -15.29 1.16
N ALA A 386 11.25 -14.74 1.97
CA ALA A 386 9.83 -14.68 1.64
C ALA A 386 9.57 -13.78 0.41
N LEU A 387 10.20 -12.61 0.32
CA LEU A 387 10.13 -11.72 -0.84
C LEU A 387 10.73 -12.37 -2.10
N ALA A 388 11.80 -13.15 -1.96
CA ALA A 388 12.37 -13.93 -3.06
C ALA A 388 11.40 -15.01 -3.57
N GLY A 389 10.53 -15.51 -2.70
CA GLY A 389 9.61 -16.61 -3.01
C GLY A 389 10.25 -17.98 -2.81
N VAL A 390 11.01 -18.15 -1.71
CA VAL A 390 11.64 -19.43 -1.34
C VAL A 390 10.65 -20.29 -0.52
N PRO A 391 10.39 -21.57 -0.91
CA PRO A 391 9.58 -22.47 -0.09
C PRO A 391 10.18 -22.70 1.31
N PRO A 392 9.40 -22.89 2.37
CA PRO A 392 7.93 -22.98 2.42
C PRO A 392 7.26 -21.63 2.74
N LEU A 393 7.95 -20.48 2.57
CA LEU A 393 7.47 -19.17 2.98
C LEU A 393 6.28 -18.69 2.13
N ASN A 394 5.46 -17.81 2.71
CA ASN A 394 4.22 -17.30 2.14
C ASN A 394 4.39 -16.64 0.76
N GLY A 395 5.53 -15.98 0.50
CA GLY A 395 5.83 -15.35 -0.78
C GLY A 395 5.93 -16.34 -1.94
N PHE A 396 6.36 -17.59 -1.69
CA PHE A 396 6.36 -18.64 -2.69
C PHE A 396 4.95 -19.00 -3.13
N TRP A 397 4.04 -19.25 -2.20
CA TRP A 397 2.67 -19.66 -2.51
C TRP A 397 1.91 -18.58 -3.27
N SER A 398 2.05 -17.32 -2.89
CA SER A 398 1.38 -16.23 -3.59
C SER A 398 1.94 -15.98 -5.00
N LYS A 399 3.27 -16.14 -5.21
CA LYS A 399 3.85 -16.08 -6.56
C LYS A 399 3.42 -17.28 -7.41
N LEU A 400 3.37 -18.47 -6.82
CA LEU A 400 2.91 -19.69 -7.50
C LEU A 400 1.47 -19.51 -8.00
N MET A 401 0.58 -18.97 -7.18
CA MET A 401 -0.80 -18.66 -7.60
C MET A 401 -0.85 -17.59 -8.70
N LEU A 402 -0.04 -16.52 -8.61
CA LEU A 402 0.01 -15.48 -9.65
C LEU A 402 0.49 -16.03 -10.99
N PHE A 403 1.54 -16.85 -10.99
CA PHE A 403 2.04 -17.45 -12.24
C PHE A 403 1.09 -18.54 -12.75
N GLY A 404 0.48 -19.30 -11.84
CA GLY A 404 -0.57 -20.26 -12.15
C GLY A 404 -1.77 -19.63 -12.83
N SER A 405 -2.23 -18.46 -12.35
CA SER A 405 -3.34 -17.73 -12.99
C SER A 405 -3.01 -17.29 -14.41
N ALA A 406 -1.73 -16.96 -14.70
CA ALA A 406 -1.30 -16.62 -16.05
C ALA A 406 -1.25 -17.85 -16.97
N ILE A 407 -0.94 -19.02 -16.45
CA ILE A 407 -0.99 -20.28 -17.20
C ILE A 407 -2.44 -20.69 -17.43
N ASP A 408 -3.30 -20.58 -16.43
CA ASP A 408 -4.73 -20.91 -16.52
C ASP A 408 -5.45 -20.04 -17.58
N ALA A 409 -5.12 -18.76 -17.66
CA ALA A 409 -5.69 -17.84 -18.65
C ALA A 409 -5.19 -18.07 -20.08
N THR A 410 -4.23 -18.95 -20.32
CA THR A 410 -3.59 -19.16 -21.65
C THR A 410 -4.60 -19.60 -22.73
N SER A 411 -5.62 -20.35 -22.34
CA SER A 411 -6.66 -20.83 -23.26
C SER A 411 -7.60 -19.73 -23.75
N VAL A 412 -7.66 -18.60 -23.03
CA VAL A 412 -8.57 -17.47 -23.31
C VAL A 412 -7.79 -16.26 -23.83
N VAL A 413 -6.57 -16.06 -23.34
CA VAL A 413 -5.78 -14.83 -23.56
C VAL A 413 -4.39 -15.17 -24.09
N TRP A 414 -4.10 -14.86 -25.34
CA TRP A 414 -2.84 -15.20 -26.02
C TRP A 414 -1.58 -14.60 -25.39
N TRP A 415 -1.69 -13.46 -24.70
CA TRP A 415 -0.56 -12.78 -24.05
C TRP A 415 -0.31 -13.21 -22.62
N ALA A 416 -1.21 -13.96 -21.98
CA ALA A 416 -1.10 -14.40 -20.59
C ALA A 416 0.20 -15.17 -20.29
N PRO A 417 0.70 -16.10 -21.17
CA PRO A 417 1.95 -16.81 -20.91
C PRO A 417 3.16 -15.90 -20.70
N TRP A 418 3.19 -14.75 -21.38
CA TRP A 418 4.30 -13.79 -21.25
C TRP A 418 4.38 -13.19 -19.85
N LEU A 419 3.24 -13.06 -19.14
CA LEU A 419 3.22 -12.64 -17.74
C LEU A 419 3.86 -13.67 -16.81
N ALA A 420 3.58 -14.97 -17.03
CA ALA A 420 4.20 -16.04 -16.26
C ALA A 420 5.72 -16.08 -16.50
N ILE A 421 6.14 -16.03 -17.78
CA ILE A 421 7.56 -16.04 -18.15
C ILE A 421 8.29 -14.83 -17.53
N ALA A 422 7.75 -13.63 -17.72
CA ALA A 422 8.31 -12.41 -17.14
C ALA A 422 8.35 -12.49 -15.62
N GLY A 423 7.29 -13.00 -14.97
CA GLY A 423 7.20 -13.19 -13.53
C GLY A 423 8.28 -14.12 -12.99
N VAL A 424 8.48 -15.28 -13.61
CA VAL A 424 9.51 -16.26 -13.20
C VAL A 424 10.91 -15.69 -13.38
N LEU A 425 11.22 -15.08 -14.53
CA LEU A 425 12.53 -14.45 -14.78
C LEU A 425 12.83 -13.33 -13.78
N ASN A 426 11.86 -12.45 -13.52
CA ASN A 426 11.99 -11.39 -12.55
C ASN A 426 12.12 -11.92 -11.10
N SER A 427 11.45 -13.03 -10.78
CA SER A 427 11.61 -13.68 -9.47
C SER A 427 13.03 -14.26 -9.29
N ALA A 428 13.63 -14.86 -10.33
CA ALA A 428 15.00 -15.29 -10.34
C ALA A 428 15.99 -14.14 -10.16
N LEU A 429 15.76 -12.99 -10.86
CA LEU A 429 16.55 -11.79 -10.65
C LEU A 429 16.46 -11.27 -9.20
N SER A 430 15.27 -11.32 -8.61
CA SER A 430 15.08 -10.88 -7.22
C SER A 430 15.84 -11.75 -6.22
N LEU A 431 15.91 -13.04 -6.45
CA LEU A 431 16.69 -13.97 -5.62
C LEU A 431 18.18 -13.63 -5.59
N ALA A 432 18.73 -13.13 -6.71
CA ALA A 432 20.15 -12.77 -6.78
C ALA A 432 20.52 -11.64 -5.80
N TYR A 433 19.77 -10.53 -5.77
CA TYR A 433 20.12 -9.42 -4.87
C TYR A 433 19.70 -9.67 -3.41
N TYR A 434 18.63 -10.42 -3.15
CA TYR A 434 18.30 -10.84 -1.79
C TYR A 434 19.32 -11.82 -1.24
N GLY A 435 19.71 -12.82 -2.03
CA GLY A 435 20.74 -13.79 -1.67
C GLY A 435 22.10 -13.15 -1.39
N TRP A 436 22.45 -12.11 -2.17
CA TRP A 436 23.68 -11.34 -1.93
C TRP A 436 23.69 -10.65 -0.56
N ILE A 437 22.54 -10.12 -0.09
CA ILE A 437 22.42 -9.52 1.24
C ILE A 437 22.49 -10.58 2.33
N ILE A 438 21.78 -11.70 2.15
CA ILE A 438 21.73 -12.79 3.13
C ILE A 438 23.12 -13.36 3.37
N ARG A 439 23.94 -13.43 2.32
CA ARG A 439 25.33 -13.91 2.42
C ARG A 439 26.24 -13.00 3.26
N LYS A 440 25.94 -11.73 3.40
CA LYS A 440 26.73 -10.75 4.18
C LYS A 440 26.47 -10.84 5.67
#